data_2f733ed4dbacb54108ce1245eb26a26d
#
_entry.id   2f733ed4dbacb54108ce1245eb26a26d
#
_cell.length_a   1.000
_cell.length_b   1.000
_cell.length_c   1.000
_cell.angle_alpha   90.00
_cell.angle_beta   90.00
_cell.angle_gamma   90.00
#
_symmetry.space_group_name_H-M   'P 1'
#
loop_
_entity.id
_entity.type
_entity.pdbx_description
1 polymer ?
#
loop_
_entity_poly.entity_id
_entity_poly.type
_entity_poly.pdbx_seq_one_letter_code
_entity_poly.pdbx_strand_id
1 'polypeptide(L)' 'MIVADIFAIIAEMKQAGAMVLLVEQNVHGALAVADRFYAIERGAVIFAGDTASESDKARLMDAIAV' A
#
# COMPACT_ATOMS: atom_id res chain seq x y z
N MET A 1 1.64 18.00 -9.76
CA MET A 1 2.14 16.84 -9.03
C MET A 1 1.58 15.56 -9.59
N ILE A 2 2.43 14.68 -9.90
CA ILE A 2 2.01 13.45 -10.58
C ILE A 2 2.22 12.27 -9.63
N VAL A 3 1.13 11.73 -9.13
CA VAL A 3 1.15 10.62 -8.18
C VAL A 3 1.88 9.41 -8.77
N ALA A 4 1.69 9.16 -10.07
CA ALA A 4 2.35 8.05 -10.73
C ALA A 4 3.87 8.17 -10.69
N ASP A 5 4.41 9.38 -10.75
CA ASP A 5 5.86 9.60 -10.65
C ASP A 5 6.39 9.22 -9.28
N ILE A 6 5.64 9.51 -8.23
CA ILE A 6 6.02 9.14 -6.87
C ILE A 6 6.10 7.61 -6.75
N PHE A 7 5.12 6.90 -7.26
CA PHE A 7 5.12 5.43 -7.19
C PHE A 7 6.27 4.83 -8.01
N ALA A 8 6.60 5.43 -9.15
CA ALA A 8 7.73 4.98 -9.95
C ALA A 8 9.06 5.14 -9.19
N ILE A 9 9.24 6.26 -8.50
CA ILE A 9 10.44 6.52 -7.69
C ILE A 9 10.53 5.50 -6.54
N ILE A 10 9.42 5.22 -5.89
CA ILE A 10 9.38 4.23 -4.80
C ILE A 10 9.77 2.85 -5.32
N ALA A 11 9.27 2.45 -6.48
CA ALA A 11 9.62 1.17 -7.07
C ALA A 11 11.12 1.07 -7.36
N GLU A 12 11.73 2.14 -7.86
CA GLU A 12 13.17 2.18 -8.11
C GLU A 12 13.96 2.05 -6.81
N MET A 13 13.54 2.73 -5.76
CA MET A 13 14.21 2.65 -4.45
C MET A 13 14.15 1.24 -3.90
N LYS A 14 13.02 0.55 -4.03
CA LYS A 14 12.88 -0.84 -3.60
C LYS A 14 13.80 -1.76 -4.37
N GLN A 15 13.91 -1.60 -5.67
CA GLN A 15 14.79 -2.40 -6.50
C GLN A 15 16.26 -2.20 -6.12
N ALA A 16 16.60 -1.03 -5.61
CA ALA A 16 17.94 -0.74 -5.12
C ALA A 16 18.20 -1.29 -3.71
N GLY A 17 17.22 -1.96 -3.12
CA GLY A 17 17.38 -2.58 -1.80
C GLY A 17 16.93 -1.71 -0.64
N ALA A 18 16.32 -0.55 -0.90
CA ALA A 18 15.86 0.33 0.16
C ALA A 18 14.57 -0.20 0.79
N MET A 19 14.44 0.01 2.10
CA MET A 19 13.19 -0.23 2.81
C MET A 19 12.37 1.06 2.77
N VAL A 20 11.14 0.98 2.30
CA VAL A 20 10.30 2.16 2.11
C VAL A 20 9.00 2.00 2.88
N LEU A 21 8.67 3.02 3.67
CA LEU A 21 7.36 3.13 4.31
C LEU A 21 6.56 4.21 3.58
N LEU A 22 5.41 3.82 3.05
CA LEU A 22 4.53 4.71 2.31
C LEU A 22 3.19 4.82 3.03
N VAL A 23 2.77 6.05 3.31
CA VAL A 23 1.43 6.32 3.84
C VAL A 23 0.65 7.02 2.73
N GLU A 24 -0.42 6.39 2.27
CA GLU A 24 -1.11 6.86 1.07
C GLU A 24 -2.59 6.52 1.11
N GLN A 25 -3.42 7.40 0.58
CA GLN A 25 -4.85 7.18 0.41
C GLN A 25 -5.20 6.57 -0.95
N ASN A 26 -4.31 6.70 -1.93
CA ASN A 26 -4.48 6.06 -3.22
C ASN A 26 -4.11 4.59 -3.10
N VAL A 27 -5.08 3.78 -2.72
CA VAL A 27 -4.86 2.37 -2.38
C VAL A 27 -4.36 1.57 -3.57
N HIS A 28 -4.93 1.79 -4.75
CA HIS A 28 -4.51 1.03 -5.94
C HIS A 28 -3.05 1.30 -6.30
N GLY A 29 -2.64 2.57 -6.27
CA GLY A 29 -1.25 2.91 -6.53
C GLY A 29 -0.30 2.37 -5.48
N ALA A 30 -0.68 2.46 -4.21
CA ALA A 30 0.13 1.95 -3.11
C ALA A 30 0.29 0.43 -3.20
N LEU A 31 -0.78 -0.31 -3.47
CA LEU A 31 -0.72 -1.77 -3.59
C LEU A 31 0.13 -2.23 -4.76
N ALA A 32 0.25 -1.42 -5.81
CA ALA A 32 1.07 -1.76 -6.96
C ALA A 32 2.57 -1.79 -6.63
N VAL A 33 3.00 -1.05 -5.62
CA VAL A 33 4.43 -0.97 -5.25
C VAL A 33 4.73 -1.59 -3.89
N ALA A 34 3.75 -1.77 -3.04
CA ALA A 34 3.96 -2.29 -1.69
C ALA A 34 4.04 -3.82 -1.68
N ASP A 35 4.80 -4.35 -0.72
CA ASP A 35 4.86 -5.78 -0.47
C ASP A 35 3.88 -6.17 0.63
N ARG A 36 3.69 -5.29 1.62
CA ARG A 36 2.78 -5.49 2.73
C ARG A 36 2.02 -4.19 2.99
N PHE A 37 0.89 -4.31 3.65
CA PHE A 37 0.10 -3.14 4.01
C PHE A 37 -0.49 -3.27 5.40
N TYR A 38 -0.80 -2.12 5.97
CA TYR A 38 -1.51 -2.00 7.24
C TYR A 38 -2.68 -1.05 7.01
N ALA A 39 -3.87 -1.48 7.35
CA ALA A 39 -5.04 -0.60 7.31
C ALA A 39 -5.17 0.10 8.65
N ILE A 40 -5.20 1.43 8.62
CA ILE A 40 -5.23 2.24 9.82
C ILE A 40 -6.53 3.04 9.84
N GLU A 41 -7.20 3.02 10.96
CA GLU A 41 -8.41 3.80 11.18
C GLU A 41 -8.37 4.39 12.58
N ARG A 42 -8.59 5.70 12.67
CA ARG A 42 -8.63 6.43 13.94
C ARG A 42 -7.38 6.20 14.79
N GLY A 43 -6.23 6.14 14.13
CA GLY A 43 -4.96 5.97 14.81
C GLY A 43 -4.61 4.55 15.23
N ALA A 44 -5.40 3.58 14.81
CA ALA A 44 -5.16 2.17 15.15
C ALA A 44 -5.07 1.30 13.91
N VAL A 45 -4.21 0.31 13.95
CA VAL A 45 -4.13 -0.69 12.88
C VAL A 45 -5.31 -1.64 13.04
N ILE A 46 -6.20 -1.66 12.05
CA ILE A 46 -7.38 -2.53 12.10
C ILE A 46 -7.11 -3.90 11.49
N PHE A 47 -6.20 -3.98 10.52
CA PHE A 47 -5.65 -5.27 10.09
C PHE A 47 -4.41 -5.04 9.22
N ALA A 48 -3.66 -6.10 9.01
CA ALA A 48 -2.47 -6.10 8.18
C ALA A 48 -2.56 -7.24 7.16
N GLY A 49 -1.90 -7.06 6.03
CA GLY A 49 -1.93 -8.06 4.97
C GLY A 49 -0.74 -8.00 4.05
N ASP A 50 -0.71 -8.94 3.12
CA ASP A 50 0.34 -9.11 2.14
C ASP A 50 -0.25 -8.86 0.75
N THR A 51 0.45 -8.10 -0.07
CA THR A 51 -0.04 -7.79 -1.42
C THR A 51 -0.02 -9.00 -2.34
N ALA A 52 0.73 -10.04 -1.99
CA ALA A 52 0.70 -11.30 -2.73
C ALA A 52 -0.57 -12.12 -2.45
N SER A 53 -1.30 -11.80 -1.39
CA SER A 53 -2.52 -12.50 -1.01
C SER A 53 -3.74 -11.81 -1.60
N GLU A 54 -4.45 -12.48 -2.50
CA GLU A 54 -5.67 -11.93 -3.09
C GLU A 54 -6.76 -11.75 -2.04
N SER A 55 -6.85 -12.65 -1.06
CA SER A 55 -7.83 -12.53 0.01
C SER A 55 -7.55 -11.34 0.91
N ASP A 56 -6.27 -11.07 1.19
CA ASP A 56 -5.90 -9.90 1.99
C ASP A 56 -6.25 -8.61 1.26
N LYS A 57 -5.98 -8.54 -0.04
CA LYS A 57 -6.33 -7.37 -0.84
C LYS A 57 -7.85 -7.17 -0.89
N ALA A 58 -8.61 -8.25 -1.01
CA ALA A 58 -10.07 -8.18 -1.02
C ALA A 58 -10.59 -7.64 0.32
N ARG A 59 -10.01 -8.08 1.44
CA ARG A 59 -10.37 -7.56 2.76
C ARG A 59 -10.11 -6.07 2.87
N LEU A 60 -8.97 -5.61 2.33
CA LEU A 60 -8.64 -4.20 2.35
C LEU A 60 -9.67 -3.40 1.55
N MET A 61 -10.02 -3.85 0.37
CA MET A 61 -11.01 -3.16 -0.46
C MET A 61 -12.37 -3.09 0.22
N ASP A 62 -12.80 -4.17 0.90
CA ASP A 62 -14.04 -4.17 1.66
C ASP A 62 -13.99 -3.15 2.82
N ALA A 63 -12.84 -3.05 3.49
CA ALA A 63 -12.70 -2.16 4.64
C ALA A 63 -12.77 -0.68 4.24
N ILE A 64 -12.31 -0.33 3.05
CA ILE A 64 -12.29 1.05 2.59
C ILE A 64 -13.47 1.41 1.69
N ALA A 65 -14.24 0.44 1.24
CA ALA A 65 -15.44 0.67 0.43
C ALA A 65 -16.58 1.11 1.37
N VAL A 66 -17.05 2.32 1.18
CA VAL A 66 -18.07 2.89 2.07
C VAL A 66 -19.28 3.30 1.26
#